data_6ad86d3d4b437680a9a3fadaf4587838
#
_entry.id   6ad86d3d4b437680a9a3fadaf4587838
#
_cell.length_a   1.000
_cell.length_b   1.000
_cell.length_c   1.000
_cell.angle_alpha   90.00
_cell.angle_beta   90.00
_cell.angle_gamma   90.00
#
_symmetry.space_group_name_H-M   'P 1'
#
loop_
_entity.id
_entity.type
_entity.pdbx_description
1 polymer ?
#
loop_
_entity_poly.entity_id
_entity_poly.type
_entity_poly.pdbx_seq_one_letter_code
_entity_poly.pdbx_strand_id
1 'polypeptide(L)'
;GMAPLMTNLALWVGAFAFVVIYKVEVDDEGLEGLDPTATEKYLARYLLLGTMGVIQGAICTVGDLILGVQTACAPLFILTGMITSLVYLSITYALSTTFMHIGKGLCVALVIVQIPGASGLYPIEMMPKFFRMVYPFVPFSYSIDAFRETIAGFYDGHWTKAIGTLLLFAAMAFVIGLAVRPLLVNLNRLFAREIK
;
A
#
# COMPACT_ATOMS: atom_id res chain seq x y z
N GLY A 1 3.81 10.95 19.42
CA GLY A 1 2.42 11.28 19.11
C GLY A 1 1.75 10.31 18.17
N MET A 2 0.47 10.44 17.97
CA MET A 2 -0.34 9.54 17.14
C MET A 2 -0.27 9.85 15.64
N ALA A 3 0.39 10.94 15.24
CA ALA A 3 0.45 11.37 13.84
C ALA A 3 0.93 10.27 12.87
N PRO A 4 2.00 9.50 13.15
CA PRO A 4 2.43 8.45 12.23
C PRO A 4 1.35 7.39 11.93
N LEU A 5 0.59 6.98 12.95
CA LEU A 5 -0.48 6.00 12.76
C LEU A 5 -1.63 6.59 11.96
N MET A 6 -2.07 7.80 12.28
CA MET A 6 -3.20 8.45 11.61
C MET A 6 -2.88 8.72 10.15
N THR A 7 -1.68 9.20 9.84
CA THR A 7 -1.22 9.40 8.48
C THR A 7 -1.18 8.08 7.71
N ASN A 8 -0.67 7.02 8.31
CA ASN A 8 -0.65 5.68 7.69
C ASN A 8 -2.05 5.14 7.40
N LEU A 9 -2.99 5.31 8.34
CA LEU A 9 -4.39 4.93 8.11
C LEU A 9 -4.99 5.69 6.94
N ALA A 10 -4.79 7.01 6.89
CA ALA A 10 -5.28 7.83 5.81
C ALA A 10 -4.73 7.38 4.45
N LEU A 11 -3.45 7.06 4.38
CA LEU A 11 -2.80 6.59 3.15
C LEU A 11 -3.30 5.20 2.71
N TRP A 12 -3.51 4.29 3.66
CA TRP A 12 -4.06 2.96 3.34
C TRP A 12 -5.50 3.03 2.86
N VAL A 13 -6.33 3.76 3.59
CA VAL A 13 -7.75 3.94 3.23
C VAL A 13 -7.87 4.64 1.88
N GLY A 14 -7.03 5.63 1.61
CA GLY A 14 -7.00 6.32 0.32
C GLY A 14 -6.56 5.41 -0.82
N ALA A 15 -5.53 4.60 -0.64
CA ALA A 15 -5.10 3.60 -1.62
C ALA A 15 -6.20 2.57 -1.88
N PHE A 16 -6.85 2.09 -0.84
CA PHE A 16 -7.99 1.19 -0.95
C PHE A 16 -9.17 1.84 -1.69
N ALA A 17 -9.47 3.11 -1.40
CA ALA A 17 -10.51 3.85 -2.12
C ALA A 17 -10.24 3.94 -3.62
N PHE A 18 -9.00 4.16 -4.03
CA PHE A 18 -8.64 4.19 -5.44
C PHE A 18 -8.96 2.88 -6.15
N VAL A 19 -8.63 1.74 -5.55
CA VAL A 19 -8.89 0.43 -6.17
C VAL A 19 -10.37 0.00 -6.10
N VAL A 20 -11.16 0.63 -5.25
CA VAL A 20 -12.61 0.41 -5.17
C VAL A 20 -13.36 1.30 -6.16
N ILE A 21 -13.00 2.59 -6.24
CA ILE A 21 -13.70 3.58 -7.05
C ILE A 21 -13.32 3.45 -8.52
N TYR A 22 -12.03 3.28 -8.81
CA TYR A 22 -11.55 3.17 -10.19
C TYR A 22 -11.47 1.70 -10.62
N LYS A 23 -11.73 1.46 -11.90
CA LYS A 23 -11.54 0.14 -12.49
C LYS A 23 -10.06 -0.25 -12.42
N VAL A 24 -9.76 -1.38 -11.81
CA VAL A 24 -8.39 -1.91 -11.74
C VAL A 24 -7.97 -2.62 -13.02
N GLU A 25 -8.93 -3.02 -13.84
CA GLU A 25 -8.69 -3.62 -15.14
C GLU A 25 -8.85 -2.60 -16.26
N VAL A 26 -8.01 -2.71 -17.29
CA VAL A 26 -8.11 -1.89 -18.48
C VAL A 26 -9.23 -2.44 -19.35
N ASP A 27 -10.19 -1.59 -19.72
CA ASP A 27 -11.24 -1.95 -20.68
C ASP A 27 -10.65 -2.09 -22.09
N ASP A 28 -11.10 -3.09 -22.83
CA ASP A 28 -10.69 -3.30 -24.21
C ASP A 28 -11.37 -2.31 -25.18
N GLU A 29 -12.41 -1.61 -24.70
CA GLU A 29 -13.06 -0.54 -25.45
C GLU A 29 -12.10 0.65 -25.66
N GLY A 30 -11.85 1.00 -26.90
CA GLY A 30 -10.92 2.07 -27.27
C GLY A 30 -9.48 1.60 -27.55
N LEU A 31 -9.19 0.32 -27.39
CA LEU A 31 -7.91 -0.28 -27.79
C LEU A 31 -7.97 -0.88 -29.20
N GLU A 32 -8.90 -0.43 -30.04
CA GLU A 32 -9.02 -0.89 -31.43
C GLU A 32 -7.71 -0.69 -32.18
N GLY A 33 -7.15 -1.77 -32.69
CA GLY A 33 -5.86 -1.77 -33.40
C GLY A 33 -4.62 -1.92 -32.48
N LEU A 34 -4.79 -1.98 -31.16
CA LEU A 34 -3.74 -2.28 -30.20
C LEU A 34 -4.02 -3.63 -29.53
N ASP A 35 -2.99 -4.45 -29.39
CA ASP A 35 -3.09 -5.76 -28.72
C ASP A 35 -2.11 -5.81 -27.55
N PRO A 36 -2.38 -5.06 -26.43
CA PRO A 36 -1.48 -5.01 -25.29
C PRO A 36 -1.48 -6.32 -24.53
N THR A 37 -0.29 -6.72 -24.05
CA THR A 37 -0.14 -7.87 -23.18
C THR A 37 -0.78 -7.62 -21.80
N ALA A 38 -1.06 -8.68 -21.04
CA ALA A 38 -1.58 -8.55 -19.68
C ALA A 38 -0.64 -7.73 -18.78
N THR A 39 0.68 -7.88 -18.97
CA THR A 39 1.69 -7.08 -18.25
C THR A 39 1.60 -5.60 -18.60
N GLU A 40 1.44 -5.26 -19.87
CA GLU A 40 1.29 -3.87 -20.32
C GLU A 40 0.03 -3.21 -19.74
N LYS A 41 -1.09 -3.91 -19.73
CA LYS A 41 -2.34 -3.46 -19.10
C LYS A 41 -2.18 -3.23 -17.60
N TYR A 42 -1.51 -4.15 -16.90
CA TYR A 42 -1.23 -4.03 -15.47
C TYR A 42 -0.38 -2.80 -15.17
N LEU A 43 0.72 -2.62 -15.91
CA LEU A 43 1.63 -1.49 -15.75
C LEU A 43 0.97 -0.15 -16.10
N ALA A 44 0.17 -0.11 -17.17
CA ALA A 44 -0.53 1.13 -17.58
C ALA A 44 -1.49 1.61 -16.50
N ARG A 45 -2.31 0.74 -15.96
CA ARG A 45 -3.24 1.07 -14.88
C ARG A 45 -2.50 1.39 -13.58
N TYR A 46 -1.46 0.65 -13.28
CA TYR A 46 -0.60 0.91 -12.12
C TYR A 46 0.06 2.28 -12.18
N LEU A 47 0.56 2.71 -13.34
CA LEU A 47 1.15 4.04 -13.52
C LEU A 47 0.13 5.15 -13.24
N LEU A 48 -1.10 5.00 -13.74
CA LEU A 48 -2.16 5.96 -13.48
C LEU A 48 -2.50 6.06 -11.99
N LEU A 49 -2.81 4.93 -11.37
CA LEU A 49 -3.18 4.87 -9.96
C LEU A 49 -1.98 5.20 -9.06
N GLY A 50 -0.77 4.79 -9.44
CA GLY A 50 0.47 5.10 -8.75
C GLY A 50 0.77 6.60 -8.72
N THR A 51 0.56 7.29 -9.82
CA THR A 51 0.68 8.76 -9.89
C THR A 51 -0.30 9.43 -8.94
N MET A 52 -1.56 8.98 -8.93
CA MET A 52 -2.58 9.48 -7.99
C MET A 52 -2.19 9.18 -6.53
N GLY A 53 -1.64 8.01 -6.27
CA GLY A 53 -1.16 7.63 -4.93
C GLY A 53 -0.01 8.49 -4.45
N VAL A 54 0.95 8.80 -5.30
CA VAL A 54 2.07 9.72 -4.98
C VAL A 54 1.54 11.12 -4.66
N ILE A 55 0.62 11.63 -5.45
CA ILE A 55 -0.01 12.94 -5.21
C ILE A 55 -0.77 12.92 -3.88
N GLN A 56 -1.51 11.88 -3.59
CA GLN A 56 -2.22 11.71 -2.31
C GLN A 56 -1.25 11.73 -1.13
N GLY A 57 -0.14 11.01 -1.23
CA GLY A 57 0.89 11.00 -0.20
C GLY A 57 1.49 12.38 0.07
N ALA A 58 1.75 13.13 -0.99
CA ALA A 58 2.23 14.50 -0.88
C ALA A 58 1.19 15.42 -0.23
N ILE A 59 -0.06 15.37 -0.66
CA ILE A 59 -1.16 16.19 -0.11
C ILE A 59 -1.39 15.87 1.36
N CYS A 60 -1.41 14.60 1.73
CA CYS A 60 -1.64 14.16 3.11
C CYS A 60 -0.53 14.67 4.04
N THR A 61 0.73 14.51 3.66
CA THR A 61 1.88 14.94 4.48
C THR A 61 2.03 16.46 4.53
N VAL A 62 1.78 17.16 3.44
CA VAL A 62 1.74 18.64 3.45
C VAL A 62 0.60 19.12 4.35
N GLY A 63 -0.56 18.48 4.30
CA GLY A 63 -1.67 18.77 5.21
C GLY A 63 -1.29 18.58 6.67
N ASP A 64 -0.59 17.51 7.02
CA ASP A 64 -0.09 17.28 8.38
C ASP A 64 0.84 18.40 8.86
N LEU A 65 1.74 18.88 7.98
CA LEU A 65 2.64 19.99 8.28
C LEU A 65 1.87 21.30 8.50
N ILE A 66 0.85 21.57 7.70
CA ILE A 66 -0.02 22.75 7.85
C ILE A 66 -0.79 22.68 9.17
N LEU A 67 -1.23 21.49 9.57
CA LEU A 67 -1.93 21.27 10.84
C LEU A 67 -1.01 21.31 12.07
N GLY A 68 0.27 21.54 11.88
CA GLY A 68 1.23 21.78 12.95
C GLY A 68 2.01 20.55 13.41
N VAL A 69 2.07 19.48 12.62
CA VAL A 69 2.98 18.37 12.91
C VAL A 69 4.42 18.85 12.75
N GLN A 70 5.16 18.80 13.85
CA GLN A 70 6.56 19.20 13.84
C GLN A 70 7.44 18.05 13.35
N THR A 71 8.36 18.36 12.45
CA THR A 71 9.29 17.39 11.87
C THR A 71 10.73 17.87 11.95
N ALA A 72 11.67 16.93 12.12
CA ALA A 72 13.10 17.22 12.04
C ALA A 72 13.52 17.54 10.59
N CYS A 73 12.86 16.93 9.60
CA CYS A 73 13.10 17.17 8.17
C CYS A 73 11.79 17.10 7.39
N ALA A 74 11.23 18.25 7.06
CA ALA A 74 9.97 18.33 6.32
C ALA A 74 10.03 17.73 4.90
N PRO A 75 11.06 17.96 4.07
CA PRO A 75 11.15 17.32 2.75
C PRO A 75 11.16 15.80 2.81
N LEU A 76 11.87 15.20 3.77
CA LEU A 76 11.89 13.75 3.93
C LEU A 76 10.58 13.20 4.52
N PHE A 77 9.87 13.97 5.32
CA PHE A 77 8.52 13.63 5.78
C PHE A 77 7.54 13.51 4.60
N ILE A 78 7.56 14.47 3.69
CA ILE A 78 6.74 14.44 2.47
C ILE A 78 7.15 13.27 1.57
N LEU A 79 8.45 13.06 1.37
CA LEU A 79 8.95 11.94 0.56
C LEU A 79 8.54 10.59 1.17
N THR A 80 8.61 10.45 2.47
CA THR A 80 8.16 9.25 3.18
C THR A 80 6.68 8.98 2.93
N GLY A 81 5.84 10.02 2.97
CA GLY A 81 4.42 9.92 2.65
C GLY A 81 4.14 9.49 1.22
N MET A 82 4.88 10.04 0.26
CA MET A 82 4.77 9.68 -1.16
C MET A 82 5.16 8.21 -1.39
N ILE A 83 6.28 7.77 -0.84
CA ILE A 83 6.75 6.37 -0.96
C ILE A 83 5.77 5.42 -0.29
N THR A 84 5.32 5.73 0.91
CA THR A 84 4.37 4.90 1.67
C THR A 84 3.05 4.76 0.94
N SER A 85 2.51 5.85 0.39
CA SER A 85 1.29 5.83 -0.40
C SER A 85 1.42 4.96 -1.63
N LEU A 86 2.55 5.04 -2.34
CA LEU A 86 2.83 4.21 -3.50
C LEU A 86 2.95 2.73 -3.13
N VAL A 87 3.60 2.41 -2.03
CA VAL A 87 3.73 1.02 -1.51
C VAL A 87 2.36 0.45 -1.17
N TYR A 88 1.53 1.20 -0.46
CA TYR A 88 0.17 0.77 -0.09
C TYR A 88 -0.72 0.58 -1.32
N LEU A 89 -0.61 1.47 -2.29
CA LEU A 89 -1.33 1.30 -3.55
C LEU A 89 -0.86 0.06 -4.30
N SER A 90 0.44 -0.21 -4.33
CA SER A 90 1.00 -1.42 -4.95
C SER A 90 0.41 -2.69 -4.34
N ILE A 91 0.31 -2.74 -3.01
CA ILE A 91 -0.26 -3.89 -2.28
C ILE A 91 -1.76 -4.02 -2.54
N THR A 92 -2.52 -2.95 -2.38
CA THR A 92 -3.99 -2.97 -2.56
C THR A 92 -4.37 -3.25 -4.00
N TYR A 93 -3.63 -2.68 -4.95
CA TYR A 93 -3.83 -2.92 -6.38
C TYR A 93 -3.53 -4.38 -6.76
N ALA A 94 -2.41 -4.94 -6.32
CA ALA A 94 -2.05 -6.33 -6.58
C ALA A 94 -3.08 -7.30 -5.99
N LEU A 95 -3.52 -7.09 -4.76
CA LEU A 95 -4.55 -7.91 -4.13
C LEU A 95 -5.90 -7.81 -4.84
N SER A 96 -6.30 -6.60 -5.23
CA SER A 96 -7.58 -6.36 -5.91
C SER A 96 -7.61 -6.94 -7.32
N THR A 97 -6.51 -6.84 -8.07
CA THR A 97 -6.43 -7.40 -9.43
C THR A 97 -6.26 -8.92 -9.43
N THR A 98 -5.59 -9.47 -8.43
CA THR A 98 -5.30 -10.91 -8.33
C THR A 98 -6.50 -11.69 -7.79
N PHE A 99 -7.10 -11.23 -6.69
CA PHE A 99 -8.16 -11.93 -5.97
C PHE A 99 -9.55 -11.27 -6.11
N MET A 100 -9.66 -10.18 -6.84
CA MET A 100 -10.90 -9.41 -7.08
C MET A 100 -11.59 -9.00 -5.76
N HIS A 101 -12.86 -9.36 -5.56
CA HIS A 101 -13.61 -8.98 -4.35
C HIS A 101 -13.01 -9.55 -3.06
N ILE A 102 -12.45 -10.74 -3.10
CA ILE A 102 -11.73 -11.35 -1.97
C ILE A 102 -10.48 -10.53 -1.64
N GLY A 103 -9.77 -10.04 -2.66
CA GLY A 103 -8.61 -9.15 -2.49
C GLY A 103 -8.97 -7.84 -1.81
N LYS A 104 -10.09 -7.25 -2.16
CA LYS A 104 -10.60 -6.04 -1.48
C LYS A 104 -10.95 -6.31 -0.03
N GLY A 105 -11.57 -7.44 0.27
CA GLY A 105 -11.81 -7.89 1.64
C GLY A 105 -10.53 -8.12 2.43
N LEU A 106 -9.48 -8.67 1.80
CA LEU A 106 -8.16 -8.84 2.40
C LEU A 106 -7.51 -7.50 2.75
N CYS A 107 -7.68 -6.46 1.93
CA CYS A 107 -7.18 -5.11 2.22
C CYS A 107 -7.81 -4.55 3.50
N VAL A 108 -9.10 -4.76 3.70
CA VAL A 108 -9.80 -4.35 4.92
C VAL A 108 -9.32 -5.17 6.12
N ALA A 109 -9.19 -6.49 5.98
CA ALA A 109 -8.69 -7.35 7.05
C ALA A 109 -7.26 -6.98 7.45
N LEU A 110 -6.40 -6.68 6.48
CA LEU A 110 -5.02 -6.26 6.73
C LEU A 110 -4.96 -4.97 7.55
N VAL A 111 -5.76 -3.95 7.23
CA VAL A 111 -5.73 -2.70 7.99
C VAL A 111 -6.21 -2.90 9.42
N ILE A 112 -7.22 -3.74 9.63
CA ILE A 112 -7.71 -4.07 10.97
C ILE A 112 -6.61 -4.72 11.83
N VAL A 113 -5.84 -5.63 11.26
CA VAL A 113 -4.73 -6.29 11.95
C VAL A 113 -3.53 -5.35 12.15
N GLN A 114 -3.25 -4.49 11.18
CA GLN A 114 -2.12 -3.57 11.21
C GLN A 114 -2.26 -2.45 12.25
N ILE A 115 -3.47 -2.01 12.55
CA ILE A 115 -3.68 -0.96 13.55
C ILE A 115 -3.04 -1.33 14.90
N PRO A 116 -3.40 -2.44 15.55
CA PRO A 116 -2.71 -2.87 16.77
C PRO A 116 -1.34 -3.50 16.51
N GLY A 117 -1.19 -4.20 15.39
CA GLY A 117 0.00 -5.01 15.10
C GLY A 117 1.25 -4.23 14.70
N ALA A 118 1.12 -2.93 14.40
CA ALA A 118 2.22 -2.10 13.92
C ALA A 118 2.84 -1.19 14.98
N SER A 119 2.47 -1.35 16.26
CA SER A 119 3.01 -0.52 17.36
C SER A 119 2.73 0.98 17.21
N GLY A 120 1.62 1.33 16.54
CA GLY A 120 1.24 2.72 16.32
C GLY A 120 0.65 3.41 17.55
N LEU A 121 -0.10 2.67 18.36
CA LEU A 121 -0.75 3.16 19.58
C LEU A 121 0.05 2.84 20.84
N TYR A 122 0.49 1.60 20.95
CA TYR A 122 1.20 1.09 22.11
C TYR A 122 2.53 0.46 21.70
N PRO A 123 3.55 0.45 22.57
CA PRO A 123 4.77 -0.30 22.33
C PRO A 123 4.47 -1.77 22.06
N ILE A 124 5.20 -2.37 21.12
CA ILE A 124 4.98 -3.76 20.70
C ILE A 124 5.14 -4.76 21.85
N GLU A 125 5.96 -4.43 22.81
CA GLU A 125 6.20 -5.25 24.01
C GLU A 125 4.95 -5.41 24.89
N MET A 126 4.03 -4.44 24.82
CA MET A 126 2.77 -4.46 25.56
C MET A 126 1.64 -5.20 24.82
N MET A 127 1.89 -5.57 23.57
CA MET A 127 0.87 -6.23 22.74
C MET A 127 0.82 -7.74 22.97
N PRO A 128 -0.34 -8.38 22.76
CA PRO A 128 -0.46 -9.84 22.78
C PRO A 128 0.54 -10.50 21.82
N LYS A 129 0.93 -11.75 22.15
CA LYS A 129 1.92 -12.50 21.39
C LYS A 129 1.61 -12.59 19.89
N PHE A 130 0.34 -12.72 19.50
CA PHE A 130 -0.09 -12.73 18.10
C PHE A 130 0.38 -11.48 17.35
N PHE A 131 0.14 -10.29 17.90
CA PHE A 131 0.54 -9.03 17.24
C PHE A 131 2.06 -8.85 17.20
N ARG A 132 2.77 -9.32 18.21
CA ARG A 132 4.24 -9.33 18.19
C ARG A 132 4.80 -10.23 17.10
N MET A 133 4.14 -11.34 16.79
CA MET A 133 4.51 -12.22 15.68
C MET A 133 4.21 -11.61 14.31
N VAL A 134 3.13 -10.86 14.18
CA VAL A 134 2.70 -10.22 12.94
C VAL A 134 3.52 -8.96 12.63
N TYR A 135 4.01 -8.27 13.65
CA TYR A 135 4.71 -6.99 13.55
C TYR A 135 5.79 -6.92 12.45
N PRO A 136 6.70 -7.91 12.30
CA PRO A 136 7.74 -7.83 11.26
C PRO A 136 7.21 -8.03 9.83
N PHE A 137 5.98 -8.52 9.66
CA PHE A 137 5.40 -8.91 8.38
C PHE A 137 4.39 -7.90 7.82
N VAL A 138 4.18 -6.79 8.51
CA VAL A 138 3.19 -5.78 8.09
C VAL A 138 3.88 -4.48 7.69
N PRO A 139 3.45 -3.85 6.56
CA PRO A 139 4.09 -2.65 6.08
C PRO A 139 3.89 -1.42 6.99
N PHE A 140 2.81 -1.36 7.78
CA PHE A 140 2.58 -0.26 8.72
C PHE A 140 3.72 -0.09 9.74
N SER A 141 4.30 -1.19 10.21
CA SER A 141 5.41 -1.16 11.17
C SER A 141 6.58 -0.34 10.66
N TYR A 142 6.97 -0.58 9.43
CA TYR A 142 8.10 0.10 8.78
C TYR A 142 7.78 1.53 8.38
N SER A 143 6.56 1.78 7.93
CA SER A 143 6.11 3.12 7.61
C SER A 143 6.01 4.00 8.84
N ILE A 144 5.48 3.49 9.94
CA ILE A 144 5.44 4.21 11.22
C ILE A 144 6.84 4.54 11.70
N ASP A 145 7.78 3.59 11.61
CA ASP A 145 9.18 3.83 11.97
C ASP A 145 9.81 4.89 11.07
N ALA A 146 9.59 4.85 9.76
CA ALA A 146 10.09 5.85 8.84
C ALA A 146 9.55 7.26 9.15
N PHE A 147 8.26 7.38 9.44
CA PHE A 147 7.67 8.65 9.85
C PHE A 147 8.20 9.15 11.19
N ARG A 148 8.40 8.25 12.15
CA ARG A 148 9.00 8.62 13.46
C ARG A 148 10.39 9.19 13.30
N GLU A 149 11.21 8.61 12.42
CA GLU A 149 12.54 9.13 12.12
C GLU A 149 12.51 10.55 11.55
N THR A 150 11.55 10.84 10.66
CA THR A 150 11.41 12.19 10.09
C THR A 150 10.84 13.21 11.08
N ILE A 151 10.12 12.77 12.10
CA ILE A 151 9.53 13.62 13.13
C ILE A 151 10.52 13.85 14.29
N ALA A 152 11.07 12.77 14.83
CA ALA A 152 11.89 12.81 16.04
C ALA A 152 13.39 13.00 15.78
N GLY A 153 13.85 12.75 14.57
CA GLY A 153 15.25 12.79 14.18
C GLY A 153 15.76 11.44 13.72
N PHE A 154 16.78 11.46 12.88
CA PHE A 154 17.34 10.27 12.24
C PHE A 154 18.34 9.58 13.18
N TYR A 155 18.28 8.26 13.24
CA TYR A 155 19.16 7.43 14.02
C TYR A 155 19.68 6.23 13.21
N ASP A 156 20.99 6.12 13.07
CA ASP A 156 21.73 4.96 12.57
C ASP A 156 21.15 4.28 11.30
N GLY A 157 20.68 5.07 10.34
CA GLY A 157 20.15 4.57 9.09
C GLY A 157 18.81 3.81 9.19
N HIS A 158 18.08 3.94 10.27
CA HIS A 158 16.77 3.30 10.48
C HIS A 158 15.75 3.72 9.44
N TRP A 159 15.75 4.99 9.05
CA TRP A 159 14.87 5.47 7.98
C TRP A 159 15.14 4.76 6.66
N THR A 160 16.41 4.64 6.27
CA THR A 160 16.81 3.95 5.03
C THR A 160 16.42 2.48 5.06
N LYS A 161 16.58 1.80 6.17
CA LYS A 161 16.17 0.39 6.35
C LYS A 161 14.65 0.24 6.26
N ALA A 162 13.90 1.12 6.91
CA ALA A 162 12.45 1.11 6.88
C ALA A 162 11.91 1.35 5.45
N ILE A 163 12.43 2.35 4.75
CA ILE A 163 12.06 2.63 3.36
C ILE A 163 12.46 1.46 2.44
N GLY A 164 13.64 0.90 2.62
CA GLY A 164 14.08 -0.28 1.84
C GLY A 164 13.14 -1.47 2.03
N THR A 165 12.68 -1.73 3.24
CA THR A 165 11.71 -2.79 3.53
C THR A 165 10.35 -2.49 2.92
N LEU A 166 9.87 -1.25 2.96
CA LEU A 166 8.63 -0.84 2.29
C LEU A 166 8.71 -1.06 0.78
N LEU A 167 9.82 -0.69 0.16
CA LEU A 167 10.04 -0.93 -1.27
C LEU A 167 10.09 -2.44 -1.60
N LEU A 168 10.61 -3.26 -0.69
CA LEU A 168 10.56 -4.71 -0.81
C LEU A 168 9.13 -5.25 -0.79
N PHE A 169 8.26 -4.72 0.08
CA PHE A 169 6.84 -5.05 0.07
C PHE A 169 6.17 -4.70 -1.27
N ALA A 170 6.48 -3.52 -1.81
CA ALA A 170 5.98 -3.11 -3.13
C ALA A 170 6.47 -4.04 -4.25
N ALA A 171 7.74 -4.43 -4.23
CA ALA A 171 8.32 -5.37 -5.19
C ALA A 171 7.66 -6.75 -5.12
N MET A 172 7.42 -7.28 -3.91
CA MET A 172 6.69 -8.54 -3.72
C MET A 172 5.26 -8.45 -4.23
N ALA A 173 4.57 -7.35 -3.97
CA ALA A 173 3.21 -7.11 -4.49
C ALA A 173 3.20 -7.09 -6.02
N PHE A 174 4.19 -6.45 -6.63
CA PHE A 174 4.35 -6.43 -8.09
C PHE A 174 4.53 -7.83 -8.67
N VAL A 175 5.41 -8.62 -8.08
CA VAL A 175 5.67 -10.02 -8.51
C VAL A 175 4.39 -10.85 -8.38
N ILE A 176 3.65 -10.74 -7.29
CA ILE A 176 2.38 -11.43 -7.10
C ILE A 176 1.37 -11.00 -8.16
N GLY A 177 1.22 -9.70 -8.39
CA GLY A 177 0.30 -9.18 -9.40
C GLY A 177 0.61 -9.64 -10.81
N LEU A 178 1.89 -9.68 -11.19
CA LEU A 178 2.31 -10.08 -12.53
C LEU A 178 2.32 -11.60 -12.74
N ALA A 179 2.73 -12.37 -11.73
CA ALA A 179 2.92 -13.82 -11.85
C ALA A 179 1.66 -14.63 -11.51
N VAL A 180 0.98 -14.28 -10.43
CA VAL A 180 -0.15 -15.06 -9.91
C VAL A 180 -1.48 -14.69 -10.58
N ARG A 181 -1.67 -13.42 -10.93
CA ARG A 181 -2.90 -12.93 -11.57
C ARG A 181 -3.30 -13.73 -12.82
N PRO A 182 -2.43 -13.98 -13.81
CA PRO A 182 -2.80 -14.74 -15.01
C PRO A 182 -3.27 -16.15 -14.70
N LEU A 183 -2.66 -16.80 -13.71
CA LEU A 183 -3.03 -18.15 -13.27
C LEU A 183 -4.42 -18.19 -12.64
N LEU A 184 -4.74 -17.23 -11.77
CA LEU A 184 -6.02 -17.16 -11.07
C LEU A 184 -7.17 -16.72 -11.98
N VAL A 185 -6.92 -15.85 -12.95
CA VAL A 185 -7.92 -15.47 -13.96
C VAL A 185 -8.37 -16.68 -14.77
N ASN A 186 -7.42 -17.53 -15.16
CA ASN A 186 -7.73 -18.78 -15.89
C ASN A 186 -8.53 -19.75 -15.02
N LEU A 187 -8.17 -19.92 -13.76
CA LEU A 187 -8.91 -20.76 -12.80
C LEU A 187 -10.33 -20.23 -12.59
N ASN A 188 -10.49 -18.94 -12.38
CA ASN A 188 -11.80 -18.32 -12.19
C ASN A 188 -12.70 -18.47 -13.43
N ARG A 189 -12.14 -18.42 -14.62
CA ARG A 189 -12.89 -18.70 -15.88
C ARG A 189 -13.35 -20.15 -15.98
N LEU A 190 -12.52 -21.09 -15.52
CA LEU A 190 -12.88 -22.52 -15.49
C LEU A 190 -14.04 -22.76 -14.52
N PHE A 191 -13.94 -22.24 -13.29
CA PHE A 191 -15.00 -22.35 -12.29
C PHE A 191 -16.31 -21.67 -12.72
N ALA A 192 -16.24 -20.54 -13.40
CA ALA A 192 -17.43 -19.86 -13.91
C ALA A 192 -18.12 -20.64 -15.03
N ARG A 193 -17.43 -21.54 -15.72
CA ARG A 193 -18.02 -22.43 -16.73
C ARG A 193 -18.73 -23.64 -16.13
N GLU A 194 -18.31 -24.10 -14.97
CA GLU A 194 -18.90 -25.27 -14.30
C GLU A 194 -20.20 -24.95 -13.53
N ILE A 195 -20.45 -23.65 -13.26
CA ILE A 195 -21.64 -23.19 -12.50
C ILE A 195 -22.81 -22.82 -13.44
N LYS A 196 -22.60 -22.86 -14.76
CA LYS A 196 -23.67 -22.70 -15.77
C LYS A 196 -24.12 -24.05 -16.30
#